data_390ff876972b12557eddff2daaf94c91
#
_entry.id   390ff876972b12557eddff2daaf94c91
#
_cell.length_a   1.000
_cell.length_b   1.000
_cell.length_c   1.000
_cell.angle_alpha   90.00
_cell.angle_beta   90.00
_cell.angle_gamma   90.00
#
_symmetry.space_group_name_H-M   'P 1'
#
loop_
_entity.id
_entity.type
_entity.pdbx_description
1 polymer ?
#
loop_
_entity_poly.entity_id
_entity_poly.type
_entity_poly.pdbx_seq_one_letter_code
_entity_poly.pdbx_strand_id
1 'polypeptide(L)'
;MKRRKFFPSFLCFLYGFHYLCTMKRIVLLWMALMIVLTGKAQLGYLMQHPAPKHEVRGVWLTTLSGLDWPKTKALSAESRKKQQEELCRLLDQVQQCGINTVFFQTRIRGSVVYPSKIEPWDVALTGKYDKDPGYNPLAFAIEECHRRGMELHAWVVAVPCFKTAQARKIGKKSLINTHPKLLRRHDGQYYLDPGLPGSAEYVSSICKEIVSNYDVDGIHLDYIRYPERADGFSDGATYSKYGKKQNKADWRRANVTQMVRTIYNDVKKVKPWVRLSCSPVGKHADVSRYSARGWSA
;
A
#
# COMPACT_ATOMS: atom_id res chain seq x y z
N MET A 1 7.20 99.87 -20.58
CA MET A 1 6.50 99.23 -19.45
C MET A 1 5.70 98.03 -20.00
N LYS A 2 6.18 96.82 -19.87
CA LYS A 2 5.40 95.58 -20.18
C LYS A 2 5.35 94.72 -18.91
N ARG A 3 4.20 94.64 -18.27
CA ARG A 3 3.95 93.69 -17.17
C ARG A 3 3.78 92.31 -17.75
N ARG A 4 4.66 91.36 -17.39
CA ARG A 4 4.45 89.91 -17.63
C ARG A 4 3.59 89.40 -16.49
N LYS A 5 2.42 88.81 -16.83
CA LYS A 5 1.60 88.04 -15.93
C LYS A 5 2.20 86.65 -15.76
N PHE A 6 2.63 86.33 -14.58
CA PHE A 6 2.96 84.97 -14.16
C PHE A 6 1.68 84.35 -13.59
N PHE A 7 1.23 83.23 -14.10
CA PHE A 7 0.38 82.21 -13.50
C PHE A 7 -0.17 81.30 -14.60
N PRO A 8 -0.39 79.97 -14.48
CA PRO A 8 -0.37 79.13 -13.29
C PRO A 8 0.21 77.71 -13.59
N SER A 9 1.42 77.43 -13.19
CA SER A 9 1.93 76.04 -13.27
C SER A 9 1.78 75.26 -11.96
N PHE A 10 1.44 75.93 -10.84
CA PHE A 10 1.36 75.26 -9.55
C PHE A 10 0.01 74.56 -9.30
N LEU A 11 -1.09 75.03 -9.87
CA LEU A 11 -2.38 74.38 -9.78
C LEU A 11 -2.47 73.05 -10.60
N CYS A 12 -1.85 72.97 -11.74
CA CYS A 12 -1.80 71.71 -12.53
C CYS A 12 -1.01 70.59 -11.83
N PHE A 13 0.05 70.98 -11.06
CA PHE A 13 0.85 69.99 -10.34
C PHE A 13 0.08 69.40 -9.15
N LEU A 14 -0.68 70.22 -8.45
CA LEU A 14 -1.54 69.76 -7.32
C LEU A 14 -2.68 68.91 -7.76
N TYR A 15 -3.33 69.20 -8.91
CA TYR A 15 -4.39 68.38 -9.50
C TYR A 15 -3.85 67.02 -9.99
N GLY A 16 -2.71 66.99 -10.62
CA GLY A 16 -2.07 65.75 -11.06
C GLY A 16 -1.66 64.83 -9.88
N PHE A 17 -1.16 65.43 -8.79
CA PHE A 17 -0.80 64.68 -7.59
C PHE A 17 -2.00 64.09 -6.85
N HIS A 18 -3.10 64.86 -6.82
CA HIS A 18 -4.36 64.42 -6.21
C HIS A 18 -5.01 63.28 -7.03
N TYR A 19 -4.94 63.37 -8.36
CA TYR A 19 -5.44 62.33 -9.27
C TYR A 19 -4.64 61.04 -9.18
N LEU A 20 -3.31 61.11 -9.09
CA LEU A 20 -2.45 59.93 -8.90
C LEU A 20 -2.68 59.26 -7.53
N CYS A 21 -2.92 60.05 -6.48
CA CYS A 21 -3.18 59.53 -5.14
C CYS A 21 -4.56 58.83 -5.07
N THR A 22 -5.57 59.39 -5.74
CA THR A 22 -6.91 58.81 -5.85
C THR A 22 -6.92 57.53 -6.67
N MET A 23 -6.19 57.51 -7.80
CA MET A 23 -6.05 56.30 -8.64
C MET A 23 -5.34 55.16 -7.88
N LYS A 24 -4.29 55.44 -7.11
CA LYS A 24 -3.61 54.45 -6.28
C LYS A 24 -4.57 53.89 -5.20
N ARG A 25 -5.38 54.68 -4.58
CA ARG A 25 -6.39 54.24 -3.61
C ARG A 25 -7.46 53.35 -4.24
N ILE A 26 -7.91 53.71 -5.44
CA ILE A 26 -8.91 52.93 -6.20
C ILE A 26 -8.31 51.57 -6.59
N VAL A 27 -7.07 51.52 -7.09
CA VAL A 27 -6.40 50.28 -7.44
C VAL A 27 -6.19 49.37 -6.22
N LEU A 28 -5.80 49.95 -5.07
CA LEU A 28 -5.67 49.19 -3.82
C LEU A 28 -7.02 48.65 -3.33
N LEU A 29 -8.08 49.39 -3.45
CA LEU A 29 -9.45 48.95 -3.11
C LEU A 29 -9.91 47.83 -4.05
N TRP A 30 -9.63 47.91 -5.34
CA TRP A 30 -9.91 46.83 -6.31
C TRP A 30 -9.11 45.56 -6.02
N MET A 31 -7.81 45.69 -5.69
CA MET A 31 -7.00 44.54 -5.28
C MET A 31 -7.52 43.90 -4.01
N ALA A 32 -7.88 44.72 -2.99
CA ALA A 32 -8.44 44.19 -1.75
C ALA A 32 -9.78 43.49 -2.00
N LEU A 33 -10.64 44.05 -2.87
CA LEU A 33 -11.95 43.44 -3.25
C LEU A 33 -11.71 42.10 -3.99
N MET A 34 -10.75 42.05 -4.91
CA MET A 34 -10.40 40.80 -5.61
C MET A 34 -9.89 39.73 -4.65
N ILE A 35 -9.08 40.09 -3.66
CA ILE A 35 -8.58 39.12 -2.63
C ILE A 35 -9.77 38.61 -1.79
N VAL A 36 -10.70 39.48 -1.40
CA VAL A 36 -11.88 39.06 -0.63
C VAL A 36 -12.83 38.18 -1.47
N LEU A 37 -13.03 38.50 -2.75
CA LEU A 37 -13.87 37.70 -3.65
C LEU A 37 -13.28 36.32 -3.92
N THR A 38 -11.96 36.24 -4.18
CA THR A 38 -11.26 34.94 -4.37
C THR A 38 -11.24 34.13 -3.06
N GLY A 39 -10.99 34.75 -1.93
CA GLY A 39 -11.07 34.12 -0.62
C GLY A 39 -12.45 33.52 -0.31
N LYS A 40 -13.55 34.27 -0.62
CA LYS A 40 -14.91 33.73 -0.44
C LYS A 40 -15.22 32.58 -1.40
N ALA A 41 -14.78 32.66 -2.65
CA ALA A 41 -14.97 31.58 -3.61
C ALA A 41 -14.23 30.30 -3.19
N GLN A 42 -13.00 30.43 -2.69
CA GLN A 42 -12.22 29.31 -2.19
C GLN A 42 -12.80 28.71 -0.90
N LEU A 43 -13.30 29.57 0.00
CA LEU A 43 -13.98 29.11 1.22
C LEU A 43 -15.31 28.41 0.90
N GLY A 44 -16.07 28.92 -0.06
CA GLY A 44 -17.30 28.28 -0.53
C GLY A 44 -17.06 26.92 -1.15
N TYR A 45 -15.99 26.77 -1.95
CA TYR A 45 -15.56 25.47 -2.50
C TYR A 45 -15.17 24.48 -1.40
N LEU A 46 -14.41 24.91 -0.40
CA LEU A 46 -14.00 24.07 0.73
C LEU A 46 -15.18 23.67 1.62
N MET A 47 -16.20 24.53 1.75
CA MET A 47 -17.42 24.18 2.49
C MET A 47 -18.33 23.20 1.74
N GLN A 48 -18.35 23.25 0.40
CA GLN A 48 -19.09 22.30 -0.43
C GLN A 48 -18.37 20.94 -0.56
N HIS A 49 -17.04 20.95 -0.46
CA HIS A 49 -16.19 19.75 -0.55
C HIS A 49 -15.26 19.71 0.65
N PRO A 50 -15.77 19.41 1.85
CA PRO A 50 -14.93 19.30 3.02
C PRO A 50 -13.90 18.20 2.78
N ALA A 51 -12.62 18.51 2.97
CA ALA A 51 -11.56 17.51 2.91
C ALA A 51 -11.90 16.36 3.88
N PRO A 52 -11.72 15.10 3.48
CA PRO A 52 -11.99 13.99 4.36
C PRO A 52 -11.14 14.13 5.62
N LYS A 53 -11.79 13.93 6.78
CA LYS A 53 -11.15 14.08 8.10
C LYS A 53 -9.93 13.17 8.28
N HIS A 54 -9.95 12.02 7.56
CA HIS A 54 -8.89 11.04 7.51
C HIS A 54 -8.73 10.60 6.05
N GLU A 55 -7.66 11.02 5.43
CA GLU A 55 -7.32 10.68 4.05
C GLU A 55 -6.12 9.73 4.04
N VAL A 56 -6.23 8.62 3.30
CA VAL A 56 -5.12 7.71 3.02
C VAL A 56 -4.51 8.09 1.69
N ARG A 57 -3.29 8.62 1.72
CA ARG A 57 -2.43 8.80 0.55
C ARG A 57 -1.38 7.72 0.59
N GLY A 58 -1.70 6.59 -0.05
CA GLY A 58 -0.93 5.36 0.06
C GLY A 58 -0.04 5.10 -1.14
N VAL A 59 1.11 4.47 -0.90
CA VAL A 59 2.00 3.93 -1.93
C VAL A 59 2.31 2.47 -1.65
N TRP A 60 2.32 1.62 -2.70
CA TRP A 60 2.80 0.24 -2.62
C TRP A 60 4.28 0.21 -2.92
N LEU A 61 5.06 -0.32 -1.97
CA LEU A 61 6.49 -0.52 -2.08
C LEU A 61 6.77 -2.02 -2.21
N THR A 62 7.12 -2.46 -3.40
CA THR A 62 7.36 -3.88 -3.67
C THR A 62 8.80 -4.29 -3.38
N THR A 63 8.94 -5.45 -2.74
CA THR A 63 10.23 -6.11 -2.54
C THR A 63 10.47 -7.23 -3.56
N LEU A 64 9.46 -7.56 -4.38
CA LEU A 64 9.53 -8.61 -5.39
C LEU A 64 10.70 -8.36 -6.35
N SER A 65 11.68 -9.26 -6.35
CA SER A 65 12.88 -9.18 -7.19
C SER A 65 13.69 -7.89 -7.03
N GLY A 66 13.44 -7.10 -5.98
CA GLY A 66 14.05 -5.79 -5.76
C GLY A 66 13.57 -4.72 -6.73
N LEU A 67 12.30 -4.81 -7.24
CA LEU A 67 11.74 -3.83 -8.18
C LEU A 67 11.78 -2.41 -7.62
N ASP A 68 11.29 -2.19 -6.39
CA ASP A 68 11.45 -0.90 -5.72
C ASP A 68 12.61 -0.96 -4.75
N TRP A 69 12.63 -1.95 -3.88
CA TRP A 69 13.63 -2.18 -2.86
C TRP A 69 13.72 -3.69 -2.52
N PRO A 70 14.91 -4.26 -2.18
CA PRO A 70 16.23 -3.63 -2.18
C PRO A 70 16.95 -3.78 -3.53
N LYS A 71 17.74 -2.78 -3.93
CA LYS A 71 18.63 -2.86 -5.09
C LYS A 71 19.94 -3.55 -4.71
N THR A 72 20.48 -3.23 -3.55
CA THR A 72 21.71 -3.85 -3.00
C THR A 72 21.36 -5.14 -2.25
N LYS A 73 22.20 -6.18 -2.37
CA LYS A 73 22.08 -7.41 -1.58
C LYS A 73 22.87 -7.31 -0.28
N ALA A 74 22.25 -7.63 0.85
CA ALA A 74 22.86 -7.58 2.17
C ALA A 74 23.80 -8.78 2.40
N LEU A 75 25.05 -8.67 1.96
CA LEU A 75 26.07 -9.73 2.06
C LEU A 75 27.16 -9.40 3.07
N SER A 76 27.37 -8.13 3.41
CA SER A 76 28.34 -7.61 4.38
C SER A 76 27.71 -6.53 5.25
N ALA A 77 28.40 -6.06 6.27
CA ALA A 77 27.96 -4.93 7.10
C ALA A 77 27.74 -3.66 6.26
N GLU A 78 28.66 -3.39 5.33
CA GLU A 78 28.58 -2.24 4.43
C GLU A 78 27.39 -2.33 3.47
N SER A 79 27.20 -3.49 2.82
CA SER A 79 26.05 -3.68 1.91
C SER A 79 24.70 -3.67 2.64
N ARG A 80 24.64 -4.11 3.91
CA ARG A 80 23.47 -3.93 4.77
C ARG A 80 23.15 -2.45 5.00
N LYS A 81 24.16 -1.67 5.39
CA LYS A 81 24.01 -0.23 5.57
C LYS A 81 23.51 0.45 4.29
N LYS A 82 24.11 0.12 3.15
CA LYS A 82 23.67 0.63 1.85
C LYS A 82 22.21 0.27 1.54
N GLN A 83 21.79 -0.98 1.82
CA GLN A 83 20.41 -1.43 1.65
C GLN A 83 19.43 -0.65 2.54
N GLN A 84 19.81 -0.34 3.77
CA GLN A 84 19.03 0.52 4.69
C GLN A 84 18.95 1.96 4.19
N GLU A 85 20.06 2.54 3.74
CA GLU A 85 20.10 3.89 3.16
C GLU A 85 19.26 4.02 1.89
N GLU A 86 19.20 2.96 1.07
CA GLU A 86 18.31 2.90 -0.09
C GLU A 86 16.84 3.04 0.32
N LEU A 87 16.43 2.34 1.37
CA LEU A 87 15.07 2.44 1.89
C LEU A 87 14.78 3.83 2.45
N CYS A 88 15.69 4.39 3.24
CA CYS A 88 15.54 5.75 3.78
C CYS A 88 15.32 6.78 2.67
N ARG A 89 16.17 6.76 1.62
CA ARG A 89 16.02 7.68 0.48
C ARG A 89 14.67 7.53 -0.22
N LEU A 90 14.20 6.29 -0.40
CA LEU A 90 12.90 6.04 -1.01
C LEU A 90 11.75 6.56 -0.13
N LEU A 91 11.83 6.36 1.18
CA LEU A 91 10.85 6.87 2.14
C LEU A 91 10.86 8.41 2.22
N ASP A 92 12.03 9.05 2.12
CA ASP A 92 12.14 10.51 2.03
C ASP A 92 11.42 11.04 0.78
N GLN A 93 11.61 10.39 -0.38
CA GLN A 93 10.95 10.78 -1.63
C GLN A 93 9.43 10.67 -1.54
N VAL A 94 8.90 9.56 -1.00
CA VAL A 94 7.45 9.37 -0.91
C VAL A 94 6.83 10.30 0.14
N GLN A 95 7.54 10.62 1.22
CA GLN A 95 7.12 11.62 2.20
C GLN A 95 7.00 13.01 1.56
N GLN A 96 7.98 13.42 0.75
CA GLN A 96 7.96 14.69 0.00
C GLN A 96 6.79 14.79 -0.97
N CYS A 97 6.30 13.66 -1.48
CA CYS A 97 5.07 13.58 -2.29
C CYS A 97 3.79 13.66 -1.46
N GLY A 98 3.88 13.87 -0.15
CA GLY A 98 2.73 13.95 0.75
C GLY A 98 2.09 12.59 1.07
N ILE A 99 2.76 11.48 0.81
CA ILE A 99 2.31 10.13 1.19
C ILE A 99 2.31 10.00 2.71
N ASN A 100 1.26 9.41 3.26
CA ASN A 100 1.12 9.17 4.70
C ASN A 100 0.95 7.68 5.07
N THR A 101 0.90 6.79 4.08
CA THR A 101 0.74 5.35 4.29
C THR A 101 1.59 4.56 3.29
N VAL A 102 2.41 3.66 3.78
CA VAL A 102 3.25 2.77 2.96
C VAL A 102 2.74 1.34 3.08
N PHE A 103 2.30 0.75 1.98
CA PHE A 103 2.03 -0.67 1.87
C PHE A 103 3.33 -1.39 1.53
N PHE A 104 4.04 -1.85 2.57
CA PHE A 104 5.36 -2.47 2.44
C PHE A 104 5.23 -3.97 2.21
N GLN A 105 5.73 -4.48 1.07
CA GLN A 105 5.61 -5.90 0.74
C GLN A 105 6.45 -6.77 1.69
N THR A 106 5.78 -7.34 2.66
CA THR A 106 6.37 -8.09 3.79
C THR A 106 6.39 -9.59 3.52
N ARG A 107 5.34 -10.13 2.87
CA ARG A 107 5.29 -11.50 2.34
C ARG A 107 5.13 -11.44 0.82
N ILE A 108 6.06 -12.08 0.11
CA ILE A 108 6.09 -12.02 -1.35
C ILE A 108 5.27 -13.16 -1.97
N ARG A 109 5.76 -14.36 -1.97
CA ARG A 109 5.11 -15.56 -2.54
C ARG A 109 5.54 -16.81 -1.79
N GLY A 110 5.28 -16.88 -0.49
CA GLY A 110 5.74 -17.97 0.37
C GLY A 110 7.15 -17.77 0.90
N SER A 111 7.61 -16.52 0.93
CA SER A 111 8.84 -16.04 1.56
C SER A 111 8.60 -14.62 2.11
N VAL A 112 9.40 -14.20 3.09
CA VAL A 112 9.18 -13.00 3.87
C VAL A 112 10.45 -12.15 4.01
N VAL A 113 10.30 -10.89 4.41
CA VAL A 113 11.40 -9.95 4.64
C VAL A 113 11.62 -9.64 6.14
N TYR A 114 11.30 -10.58 7.00
CA TYR A 114 11.50 -10.49 8.45
C TYR A 114 11.87 -11.87 9.02
N PRO A 115 12.47 -11.97 10.23
CA PRO A 115 12.80 -13.24 10.86
C PRO A 115 11.53 -14.00 11.27
N SER A 116 11.00 -14.82 10.36
CA SER A 116 9.79 -15.63 10.56
C SER A 116 10.11 -17.02 11.07
N LYS A 117 9.23 -17.53 11.93
CA LYS A 117 9.23 -18.95 12.34
C LYS A 117 8.49 -19.84 11.33
N ILE A 118 7.69 -19.24 10.43
CA ILE A 118 6.77 -19.95 9.52
C ILE A 118 7.34 -20.07 8.11
N GLU A 119 7.82 -18.98 7.52
CA GLU A 119 8.30 -18.94 6.13
C GLU A 119 9.77 -18.54 6.03
N PRO A 120 10.47 -18.94 4.94
CA PRO A 120 11.88 -18.61 4.74
C PRO A 120 12.08 -17.15 4.34
N TRP A 121 13.29 -16.65 4.54
CA TRP A 121 13.75 -15.37 4.03
C TRP A 121 13.64 -15.27 2.51
N ASP A 122 13.19 -14.10 2.02
CA ASP A 122 13.10 -13.86 0.58
C ASP A 122 14.47 -13.64 -0.07
N VAL A 123 14.58 -14.13 -1.29
CA VAL A 123 15.80 -14.03 -2.12
C VAL A 123 16.16 -12.58 -2.45
N ALA A 124 15.21 -11.65 -2.44
CA ALA A 124 15.48 -10.26 -2.75
C ALA A 124 16.48 -9.62 -1.79
N LEU A 125 16.53 -10.03 -0.53
CA LEU A 125 17.38 -9.43 0.49
C LEU A 125 18.88 -9.75 0.29
N THR A 126 19.19 -11.00 -0.04
CA THR A 126 20.58 -11.51 -0.06
C THR A 126 20.99 -12.16 -1.38
N GLY A 127 20.07 -12.31 -2.33
CA GLY A 127 20.28 -13.10 -3.55
C GLY A 127 20.11 -14.62 -3.36
N LYS A 128 19.84 -15.08 -2.12
CA LYS A 128 19.61 -16.49 -1.80
C LYS A 128 18.39 -16.61 -0.88
N TYR A 129 17.54 -17.60 -1.14
CA TYR A 129 16.45 -17.94 -0.23
C TYR A 129 16.97 -18.43 1.12
N ASP A 130 16.17 -18.23 2.16
CA ASP A 130 16.39 -18.68 3.55
C ASP A 130 17.73 -18.21 4.13
N LYS A 131 18.31 -17.14 3.56
CA LYS A 131 19.53 -16.52 4.06
C LYS A 131 19.19 -15.23 4.80
N ASP A 132 19.55 -15.20 6.09
CA ASP A 132 19.42 -14.03 6.95
C ASP A 132 20.25 -12.86 6.40
N PRO A 133 19.65 -11.65 6.21
CA PRO A 133 20.39 -10.47 5.79
C PRO A 133 21.25 -9.85 6.92
N GLY A 134 21.14 -10.36 8.15
CA GLY A 134 21.86 -9.88 9.31
C GLY A 134 21.26 -8.63 9.97
N TYR A 135 20.01 -8.31 9.68
CA TYR A 135 19.18 -7.32 10.35
C TYR A 135 17.69 -7.63 10.11
N ASN A 136 16.80 -6.89 10.73
CA ASN A 136 15.37 -7.06 10.56
C ASN A 136 14.79 -5.97 9.64
N PRO A 137 14.58 -6.24 8.32
CA PRO A 137 14.10 -5.26 7.37
C PRO A 137 12.71 -4.69 7.70
N LEU A 138 11.79 -5.52 8.22
CA LEU A 138 10.44 -5.05 8.57
C LEU A 138 10.48 -4.11 9.77
N ALA A 139 11.20 -4.45 10.84
CA ALA A 139 11.36 -3.58 11.99
C ALA A 139 11.98 -2.23 11.60
N PHE A 140 13.04 -2.26 10.79
CA PHE A 140 13.69 -1.07 10.27
C PHE A 140 12.74 -0.22 9.43
N ALA A 141 11.95 -0.84 8.53
CA ALA A 141 10.98 -0.12 7.70
C ALA A 141 9.88 0.56 8.54
N ILE A 142 9.38 -0.09 9.60
CA ILE A 142 8.40 0.47 10.52
C ILE A 142 8.97 1.69 11.23
N GLU A 143 10.15 1.56 11.83
CA GLU A 143 10.82 2.66 12.53
C GLU A 143 11.03 3.87 11.61
N GLU A 144 11.51 3.63 10.37
CA GLU A 144 11.76 4.68 9.40
C GLU A 144 10.48 5.32 8.84
N CYS A 145 9.37 4.57 8.71
CA CYS A 145 8.07 5.14 8.37
C CYS A 145 7.52 5.99 9.51
N HIS A 146 7.49 5.48 10.75
CA HIS A 146 6.99 6.19 11.92
C HIS A 146 7.78 7.47 12.20
N ARG A 147 9.12 7.44 12.05
CA ARG A 147 9.98 8.61 12.17
C ARG A 147 9.61 9.74 11.19
N ARG A 148 9.01 9.39 10.05
CA ARG A 148 8.52 10.33 9.02
C ARG A 148 7.03 10.67 9.15
N GLY A 149 6.34 10.20 10.18
CA GLY A 149 4.90 10.40 10.37
C GLY A 149 4.06 9.63 9.36
N MET A 150 4.56 8.52 8.81
CA MET A 150 3.84 7.64 7.89
C MET A 150 3.46 6.34 8.57
N GLU A 151 2.24 5.85 8.29
CA GLU A 151 1.81 4.51 8.67
C GLU A 151 2.50 3.45 7.79
N LEU A 152 2.83 2.28 8.37
CA LEU A 152 3.26 1.11 7.61
C LEU A 152 2.24 0.00 7.71
N HIS A 153 1.69 -0.40 6.56
CA HIS A 153 0.85 -1.58 6.44
C HIS A 153 1.66 -2.74 5.83
N ALA A 154 1.73 -3.85 6.53
CA ALA A 154 2.42 -5.04 6.03
C ALA A 154 1.63 -5.65 4.86
N TRP A 155 2.17 -5.56 3.66
CA TRP A 155 1.56 -6.10 2.45
C TRP A 155 1.88 -7.60 2.33
N VAL A 156 0.83 -8.40 2.36
CA VAL A 156 0.87 -9.87 2.35
C VAL A 156 0.23 -10.39 1.06
N VAL A 157 1.05 -10.94 0.15
CA VAL A 157 0.55 -11.70 -1.00
C VAL A 157 0.03 -13.04 -0.51
N ALA A 158 -1.30 -13.23 -0.50
CA ALA A 158 -1.96 -14.29 0.27
C ALA A 158 -1.93 -15.68 -0.39
N VAL A 159 -2.51 -15.83 -1.58
CA VAL A 159 -2.76 -17.13 -2.23
C VAL A 159 -1.61 -17.60 -3.13
N PRO A 160 -1.01 -16.76 -4.01
CA PRO A 160 0.13 -17.18 -4.82
C PRO A 160 1.34 -17.54 -3.95
N CYS A 161 2.01 -18.64 -4.31
CA CYS A 161 3.25 -19.07 -3.74
C CYS A 161 4.37 -19.02 -4.80
N PHE A 162 5.45 -19.70 -4.60
CA PHE A 162 6.64 -19.70 -5.44
C PHE A 162 6.43 -20.39 -6.80
N LYS A 163 7.25 -20.04 -7.79
CA LYS A 163 7.30 -20.74 -9.08
C LYS A 163 7.79 -22.18 -8.88
N THR A 164 7.31 -23.10 -9.73
CA THR A 164 7.70 -24.52 -9.69
C THR A 164 9.24 -24.71 -9.74
N ALA A 165 9.91 -23.91 -10.57
CA ALA A 165 11.39 -23.94 -10.67
C ALA A 165 12.14 -23.51 -9.38
N GLN A 166 11.45 -22.79 -8.48
CA GLN A 166 12.02 -22.30 -7.21
C GLN A 166 11.78 -23.27 -6.05
N ALA A 167 10.83 -24.20 -6.18
CA ALA A 167 10.35 -25.05 -5.09
C ALA A 167 11.47 -25.76 -4.30
N ARG A 168 12.52 -26.23 -5.00
CA ARG A 168 13.66 -26.93 -4.36
C ARG A 168 14.67 -25.99 -3.69
N LYS A 169 14.60 -24.67 -3.99
CA LYS A 169 15.59 -23.68 -3.55
C LYS A 169 15.08 -22.79 -2.41
N ILE A 170 13.78 -22.81 -2.15
CA ILE A 170 13.12 -21.80 -1.29
C ILE A 170 13.37 -22.00 0.22
N GLY A 171 13.99 -23.11 0.62
CA GLY A 171 14.37 -23.36 2.01
C GLY A 171 13.50 -24.37 2.76
N LYS A 172 14.00 -24.83 3.92
CA LYS A 172 13.36 -25.89 4.70
C LYS A 172 11.99 -25.48 5.28
N LYS A 173 11.83 -24.22 5.66
CA LYS A 173 10.57 -23.66 6.19
C LYS A 173 9.53 -23.40 5.10
N SER A 174 9.83 -23.64 3.83
CA SER A 174 8.89 -23.37 2.75
C SER A 174 7.63 -24.22 2.87
N LEU A 175 6.52 -23.66 2.44
CA LEU A 175 5.20 -24.30 2.48
C LEU A 175 5.18 -25.66 1.76
N ILE A 176 5.99 -25.84 0.70
CA ILE A 176 6.09 -27.13 0.00
C ILE A 176 6.68 -28.25 0.88
N ASN A 177 7.51 -27.90 1.84
CA ASN A 177 8.11 -28.87 2.76
C ASN A 177 7.26 -29.05 4.03
N THR A 178 6.61 -28.00 4.49
CA THR A 178 5.88 -28.01 5.76
C THR A 178 4.39 -28.38 5.61
N HIS A 179 3.74 -27.89 4.55
CA HIS A 179 2.31 -28.10 4.32
C HIS A 179 1.99 -28.37 2.84
N PRO A 180 2.63 -29.37 2.20
CA PRO A 180 2.49 -29.63 0.75
C PRO A 180 1.04 -29.89 0.34
N LYS A 181 0.22 -30.44 1.23
CA LYS A 181 -1.20 -30.76 0.96
C LYS A 181 -2.05 -29.50 0.69
N LEU A 182 -1.64 -28.34 1.22
CA LEU A 182 -2.36 -27.07 0.99
C LEU A 182 -2.10 -26.49 -0.41
N LEU A 183 -1.10 -27.01 -1.13
CA LEU A 183 -0.66 -26.44 -2.40
C LEU A 183 -1.33 -27.12 -3.61
N ARG A 184 -1.60 -26.30 -4.61
CA ARG A 184 -1.95 -26.73 -5.99
C ARG A 184 -1.01 -26.10 -6.96
N ARG A 185 -0.59 -26.89 -7.95
CA ARG A 185 0.21 -26.41 -9.09
C ARG A 185 -0.70 -25.89 -10.18
N HIS A 186 -0.44 -24.68 -10.69
CA HIS A 186 -1.19 -24.07 -11.77
C HIS A 186 -0.28 -23.10 -12.54
N ASP A 187 -0.28 -23.18 -13.87
CA ASP A 187 0.51 -22.30 -14.77
C ASP A 187 1.98 -22.11 -14.32
N GLY A 188 2.66 -23.20 -13.99
CA GLY A 188 4.08 -23.15 -13.61
C GLY A 188 4.38 -22.56 -12.21
N GLN A 189 3.34 -22.33 -11.41
CA GLN A 189 3.42 -21.77 -10.07
C GLN A 189 2.63 -22.61 -9.07
N TYR A 190 3.01 -22.56 -7.80
CA TYR A 190 2.21 -23.09 -6.70
C TYR A 190 1.31 -22.01 -6.11
N TYR A 191 0.13 -22.45 -5.69
CA TYR A 191 -0.88 -21.63 -5.01
C TYR A 191 -1.40 -22.38 -3.81
N LEU A 192 -1.73 -21.67 -2.73
CA LEU A 192 -2.64 -22.22 -1.72
C LEU A 192 -3.97 -22.55 -2.37
N ASP A 193 -4.60 -23.65 -1.96
CA ASP A 193 -5.97 -23.95 -2.35
C ASP A 193 -6.92 -23.36 -1.28
N PRO A 194 -7.63 -22.25 -1.58
CA PRO A 194 -8.47 -21.61 -0.57
C PRO A 194 -9.62 -22.48 -0.06
N GLY A 195 -9.98 -23.52 -0.81
CA GLY A 195 -11.03 -24.46 -0.44
C GLY A 195 -10.59 -25.56 0.54
N LEU A 196 -9.30 -25.67 0.82
CA LEU A 196 -8.79 -26.65 1.79
C LEU A 196 -8.86 -26.11 3.21
N PRO A 197 -9.36 -26.92 4.16
CA PRO A 197 -9.18 -26.65 5.57
C PRO A 197 -7.68 -26.46 5.89
N GLY A 198 -7.36 -25.44 6.67
CA GLY A 198 -5.98 -25.07 7.02
C GLY A 198 -5.35 -23.99 6.12
N SER A 199 -5.90 -23.69 4.94
CA SER A 199 -5.36 -22.64 4.08
C SER A 199 -5.59 -21.23 4.65
N ALA A 200 -6.78 -20.99 5.18
CA ALA A 200 -7.11 -19.72 5.85
C ALA A 200 -6.25 -19.53 7.10
N GLU A 201 -6.16 -20.57 7.93
CA GLU A 201 -5.38 -20.61 9.16
C GLU A 201 -3.88 -20.40 8.91
N TYR A 202 -3.37 -20.95 7.79
CA TYR A 202 -1.97 -20.76 7.42
C TYR A 202 -1.66 -19.28 7.13
N VAL A 203 -2.45 -18.62 6.28
CA VAL A 203 -2.25 -17.19 5.99
C VAL A 203 -2.49 -16.35 7.24
N SER A 204 -3.50 -16.70 8.04
CA SER A 204 -3.78 -16.05 9.31
C SER A 204 -2.61 -16.16 10.29
N SER A 205 -1.93 -17.32 10.35
CA SER A 205 -0.77 -17.50 11.24
C SER A 205 0.38 -16.55 10.90
N ILE A 206 0.60 -16.26 9.60
CA ILE A 206 1.59 -15.29 9.13
C ILE A 206 1.18 -13.86 9.55
N CYS A 207 -0.09 -13.50 9.34
CA CYS A 207 -0.60 -12.19 9.76
C CYS A 207 -0.51 -12.01 11.28
N LYS A 208 -0.84 -13.05 12.05
CA LYS A 208 -0.67 -13.05 13.52
C LYS A 208 0.79 -12.91 13.93
N GLU A 209 1.69 -13.63 13.29
CA GLU A 209 3.14 -13.51 13.57
C GLU A 209 3.61 -12.06 13.37
N ILE A 210 3.17 -11.39 12.29
CA ILE A 210 3.49 -9.99 12.03
C ILE A 210 2.93 -9.10 13.13
N VAL A 211 1.62 -9.13 13.38
CA VAL A 211 1.00 -8.20 14.34
C VAL A 211 1.41 -8.44 15.78
N SER A 212 1.79 -9.68 16.14
CA SER A 212 2.28 -10.00 17.49
C SER A 212 3.68 -9.48 17.76
N ASN A 213 4.54 -9.42 16.73
CA ASN A 213 5.96 -9.12 16.91
C ASN A 213 6.34 -7.71 16.43
N TYR A 214 5.47 -7.02 15.67
CA TYR A 214 5.77 -5.74 15.06
C TYR A 214 4.67 -4.70 15.31
N ASP A 215 5.07 -3.45 15.35
CA ASP A 215 4.16 -2.31 15.50
C ASP A 215 3.69 -1.80 14.12
N VAL A 216 3.06 -2.69 13.35
CA VAL A 216 2.43 -2.34 12.09
C VAL A 216 1.10 -1.64 12.32
N ASP A 217 0.77 -0.64 11.52
CA ASP A 217 -0.50 0.08 11.56
C ASP A 217 -1.63 -0.69 10.86
N GLY A 218 -1.26 -1.57 9.93
CA GLY A 218 -2.19 -2.40 9.20
C GLY A 218 -1.59 -3.66 8.58
N ILE A 219 -2.49 -4.56 8.20
CA ILE A 219 -2.23 -5.68 7.29
C ILE A 219 -2.95 -5.39 5.98
N HIS A 220 -2.26 -5.50 4.85
CA HIS A 220 -2.82 -5.35 3.52
C HIS A 220 -2.77 -6.68 2.78
N LEU A 221 -3.92 -7.27 2.48
CA LEU A 221 -4.04 -8.54 1.77
C LEU A 221 -4.10 -8.31 0.26
N ASP A 222 -3.14 -8.87 -0.45
CA ASP A 222 -3.09 -8.84 -1.90
C ASP A 222 -3.16 -10.26 -2.46
N TYR A 223 -3.66 -10.38 -3.68
CA TYR A 223 -3.88 -11.68 -4.33
C TYR A 223 -4.64 -12.68 -3.44
N ILE A 224 -5.57 -12.18 -2.60
CA ILE A 224 -6.46 -13.02 -1.80
C ILE A 224 -7.64 -13.49 -2.66
N ARG A 225 -7.31 -14.28 -3.69
CA ARG A 225 -8.23 -14.77 -4.72
C ARG A 225 -7.66 -16.02 -5.38
N TYR A 226 -8.54 -16.78 -6.06
CA TYR A 226 -8.11 -17.82 -6.96
C TYR A 226 -7.27 -17.25 -8.12
N PRO A 227 -6.44 -18.09 -8.81
CA PRO A 227 -5.69 -17.68 -9.98
C PRO A 227 -6.57 -17.07 -11.08
N GLU A 228 -6.01 -16.25 -11.95
CA GLU A 228 -6.77 -15.55 -12.99
C GLU A 228 -7.44 -16.52 -13.99
N ARG A 229 -6.81 -17.65 -14.31
CA ARG A 229 -7.36 -18.73 -15.14
C ARG A 229 -7.87 -19.87 -14.27
N ALA A 230 -8.78 -19.54 -13.34
CA ALA A 230 -9.23 -20.50 -12.33
C ALA A 230 -9.98 -21.71 -12.89
N ASP A 231 -10.43 -21.69 -14.15
CA ASP A 231 -11.10 -22.83 -14.78
C ASP A 231 -10.17 -24.05 -14.88
N GLY A 232 -8.87 -23.83 -15.09
CA GLY A 232 -7.85 -24.87 -15.04
C GLY A 232 -7.24 -25.14 -13.66
N PHE A 233 -7.74 -24.52 -12.60
CA PHE A 233 -7.21 -24.72 -11.26
C PHE A 233 -7.59 -26.07 -10.69
N SER A 234 -6.60 -26.84 -10.17
CA SER A 234 -6.75 -28.23 -9.74
C SER A 234 -7.42 -28.39 -8.37
N ASP A 235 -8.57 -27.74 -8.16
CA ASP A 235 -9.37 -27.84 -6.92
C ASP A 235 -10.56 -28.81 -7.02
N GLY A 236 -10.67 -29.60 -8.10
CA GLY A 236 -11.78 -30.50 -8.32
C GLY A 236 -12.02 -31.51 -7.19
N ALA A 237 -10.95 -32.12 -6.67
CA ALA A 237 -11.05 -33.05 -5.55
C ALA A 237 -11.45 -32.32 -4.26
N THR A 238 -10.95 -31.11 -4.05
CA THR A 238 -11.32 -30.26 -2.88
C THR A 238 -12.80 -29.89 -2.96
N TYR A 239 -13.26 -29.43 -4.13
CA TYR A 239 -14.68 -29.14 -4.37
C TYR A 239 -15.56 -30.36 -4.15
N SER A 240 -15.18 -31.52 -4.70
CA SER A 240 -15.92 -32.76 -4.50
C SER A 240 -16.09 -33.17 -3.04
N LYS A 241 -15.08 -32.86 -2.22
CA LYS A 241 -15.11 -33.22 -0.79
C LYS A 241 -15.83 -32.18 0.06
N TYR A 242 -15.64 -30.88 -0.22
CA TYR A 242 -16.07 -29.82 0.69
C TYR A 242 -17.13 -28.87 0.09
N GLY A 243 -17.33 -28.88 -1.24
CA GLY A 243 -18.18 -27.92 -1.95
C GLY A 243 -19.44 -28.48 -2.61
N LYS A 244 -19.67 -29.80 -2.62
CA LYS A 244 -20.73 -30.48 -3.42
C LYS A 244 -22.14 -29.91 -3.26
N LYS A 245 -22.46 -29.26 -2.16
CA LYS A 245 -23.78 -28.70 -1.86
C LYS A 245 -24.02 -27.32 -2.48
N GLN A 246 -23.02 -26.74 -3.14
CA GLN A 246 -23.04 -25.39 -3.70
C GLN A 246 -22.58 -25.40 -5.16
N ASN A 247 -22.96 -24.38 -5.91
CA ASN A 247 -22.32 -24.11 -7.20
C ASN A 247 -20.81 -23.86 -6.96
N LYS A 248 -19.95 -24.39 -7.84
CA LYS A 248 -18.50 -24.31 -7.67
C LYS A 248 -17.98 -22.87 -7.57
N ALA A 249 -18.59 -21.94 -8.31
CA ALA A 249 -18.23 -20.55 -8.29
C ALA A 249 -18.58 -19.88 -6.94
N ASP A 250 -19.78 -20.17 -6.42
CA ASP A 250 -20.22 -19.66 -5.11
C ASP A 250 -19.37 -20.22 -3.98
N TRP A 251 -19.05 -21.51 -4.06
CA TRP A 251 -18.15 -22.16 -3.12
C TRP A 251 -16.76 -21.51 -3.11
N ARG A 252 -16.19 -21.21 -4.26
CA ARG A 252 -14.89 -20.51 -4.35
C ARG A 252 -14.96 -19.11 -3.73
N ARG A 253 -16.04 -18.35 -3.98
CA ARG A 253 -16.26 -17.05 -3.35
C ARG A 253 -16.36 -17.16 -1.84
N ALA A 254 -17.13 -18.13 -1.36
CA ALA A 254 -17.29 -18.39 0.07
C ALA A 254 -15.96 -18.73 0.75
N ASN A 255 -15.08 -19.51 0.10
CA ASN A 255 -13.75 -19.83 0.60
C ASN A 255 -12.88 -18.58 0.79
N VAL A 256 -12.87 -17.68 -0.20
CA VAL A 256 -12.12 -16.41 -0.09
C VAL A 256 -12.69 -15.53 1.01
N THR A 257 -14.01 -15.41 1.09
CA THR A 257 -14.69 -14.66 2.17
C THR A 257 -14.33 -15.23 3.55
N GLN A 258 -14.35 -16.56 3.68
CA GLN A 258 -13.99 -17.22 4.94
C GLN A 258 -12.51 -16.97 5.29
N MET A 259 -11.61 -17.00 4.31
CA MET A 259 -10.19 -16.71 4.54
C MET A 259 -9.99 -15.29 5.08
N VAL A 260 -10.62 -14.28 4.45
CA VAL A 260 -10.57 -12.89 4.93
C VAL A 260 -11.14 -12.77 6.33
N ARG A 261 -12.28 -13.40 6.61
CA ARG A 261 -12.93 -13.38 7.94
C ARG A 261 -12.05 -14.00 9.02
N THR A 262 -11.41 -15.13 8.72
CA THR A 262 -10.47 -15.79 9.63
C THR A 262 -9.30 -14.87 9.98
N ILE A 263 -8.66 -14.29 8.95
CA ILE A 263 -7.54 -13.36 9.13
C ILE A 263 -7.98 -12.13 9.93
N TYR A 264 -9.14 -11.53 9.58
CA TYR A 264 -9.68 -10.37 10.30
C TYR A 264 -9.86 -10.65 11.78
N ASN A 265 -10.58 -11.73 12.10
CA ASN A 265 -10.87 -12.09 13.47
C ASN A 265 -9.59 -12.36 14.28
N ASP A 266 -8.62 -13.04 13.69
CA ASP A 266 -7.37 -13.39 14.36
C ASP A 266 -6.46 -12.17 14.54
N VAL A 267 -6.37 -11.27 13.56
CA VAL A 267 -5.63 -10.01 13.69
C VAL A 267 -6.26 -9.13 14.76
N LYS A 268 -7.59 -8.99 14.75
CA LYS A 268 -8.31 -8.15 15.72
C LYS A 268 -8.26 -8.70 17.17
N LYS A 269 -8.13 -9.99 17.33
CA LYS A 269 -7.90 -10.61 18.67
C LYS A 269 -6.53 -10.25 19.24
N VAL A 270 -5.51 -10.09 18.38
CA VAL A 270 -4.14 -9.73 18.81
C VAL A 270 -4.03 -8.23 19.07
N LYS A 271 -4.40 -7.41 18.05
CA LYS A 271 -4.36 -5.94 18.11
C LYS A 271 -5.61 -5.35 17.46
N PRO A 272 -6.63 -4.97 18.24
CA PRO A 272 -7.92 -4.51 17.70
C PRO A 272 -7.81 -3.25 16.84
N TRP A 273 -6.80 -2.40 17.06
CA TRP A 273 -6.57 -1.16 16.32
C TRP A 273 -5.89 -1.35 14.97
N VAL A 274 -5.16 -2.45 14.73
CA VAL A 274 -4.48 -2.71 13.45
C VAL A 274 -5.53 -2.80 12.34
N ARG A 275 -5.36 -2.01 11.29
CA ARG A 275 -6.26 -2.02 10.13
C ARG A 275 -6.07 -3.27 9.28
N LEU A 276 -7.16 -3.80 8.74
CA LEU A 276 -7.11 -4.83 7.70
C LEU A 276 -7.68 -4.25 6.42
N SER A 277 -6.91 -4.29 5.35
CA SER A 277 -7.30 -3.84 4.01
C SER A 277 -6.94 -4.89 2.97
N CYS A 278 -7.46 -4.73 1.76
CA CYS A 278 -7.19 -5.65 0.66
C CYS A 278 -7.33 -4.95 -0.70
N SER A 279 -6.66 -5.49 -1.71
CA SER A 279 -6.71 -5.03 -3.09
C SER A 279 -7.45 -6.04 -3.98
N PRO A 280 -8.78 -5.91 -4.14
CA PRO A 280 -9.54 -6.71 -5.10
C PRO A 280 -9.28 -6.23 -6.54
N VAL A 281 -9.75 -7.02 -7.52
CA VAL A 281 -9.74 -6.59 -8.93
C VAL A 281 -10.62 -5.35 -9.10
N GLY A 282 -10.12 -4.33 -9.81
CA GLY A 282 -10.71 -2.99 -9.82
C GLY A 282 -12.08 -2.83 -10.49
N LYS A 283 -12.50 -3.78 -11.38
CA LYS A 283 -13.81 -3.73 -12.02
C LYS A 283 -14.79 -4.68 -11.33
N HIS A 284 -15.79 -4.16 -10.65
CA HIS A 284 -16.84 -4.96 -10.00
C HIS A 284 -17.53 -5.93 -10.97
N ALA A 285 -17.80 -5.51 -12.21
CA ALA A 285 -18.36 -6.37 -13.23
C ALA A 285 -17.47 -7.58 -13.58
N ASP A 286 -16.14 -7.41 -13.56
CA ASP A 286 -15.19 -8.50 -13.76
C ASP A 286 -15.12 -9.42 -12.54
N VAL A 287 -15.28 -8.86 -11.35
CA VAL A 287 -15.33 -9.61 -10.09
C VAL A 287 -16.57 -10.51 -10.04
N SER A 288 -17.74 -10.01 -10.43
CA SER A 288 -18.99 -10.77 -10.45
C SER A 288 -19.07 -11.76 -11.63
N ARG A 289 -18.50 -11.41 -12.79
CA ARG A 289 -18.51 -12.24 -14.01
C ARG A 289 -17.53 -13.42 -13.92
N TYR A 290 -16.35 -13.19 -13.35
CA TYR A 290 -15.34 -14.22 -13.12
C TYR A 290 -15.46 -14.72 -11.69
N SER A 291 -16.39 -15.62 -11.49
CA SER A 291 -16.78 -16.22 -10.21
C SER A 291 -15.67 -16.74 -9.29
N ALA A 292 -14.44 -16.70 -9.76
CA ALA A 292 -13.25 -17.10 -9.00
C ALA A 292 -12.39 -15.93 -8.51
N ARG A 293 -12.73 -14.67 -8.84
CA ARG A 293 -11.87 -13.50 -8.60
C ARG A 293 -12.40 -12.57 -7.52
N GLY A 294 -13.63 -12.74 -7.09
CA GLY A 294 -14.26 -11.81 -6.20
C GLY A 294 -14.77 -12.43 -4.94
N TRP A 295 -14.69 -11.69 -3.90
CA TRP A 295 -15.55 -11.79 -2.77
C TRP A 295 -16.70 -10.81 -2.99
N SER A 296 -17.91 -11.33 -2.81
CA SER A 296 -19.07 -10.46 -2.64
C SER A 296 -18.88 -9.71 -1.33
N ALA A 297 -18.81 -8.39 -1.42
CA ALA A 297 -18.93 -7.53 -0.26
C ALA A 297 -20.24 -7.78 0.46
#